data_8e2cc3456d9445516cf03982f6d46519
#
_entry.id   8e2cc3456d9445516cf03982f6d46519
#
_cell.length_a   1.000
_cell.length_b   1.000
_cell.length_c   1.000
_cell.angle_alpha   90.00
_cell.angle_beta   90.00
_cell.angle_gamma   90.00
#
_symmetry.space_group_name_H-M   'P 1'
#
loop_
_entity.id
_entity.type
_entity.pdbx_description
1 polymer ?
#
loop_
_entity_poly.entity_id
_entity_poly.type
_entity_poly.pdbx_seq_one_letter_code
_entity_poly.pdbx_strand_id
1 'polypeptide(L)'
;MQTKAKEKINIITLGCAKNLVDSEVLMTQLKGNKKDVFHQREDINPDVVIINTCGFIDKAKQESIDTILKHAKEKEEGIIKKLYVTGCLSERYREDLMSDIPEVDGFYGTRDLPELLKNFQAQYRNELLGERIITTDSHYAYLKISEGCHRPCSFCAIPLMRGRHISKPMEQIVLEA
;
A
#
# COMPACT_ATOMS: atom_id res chain seq x y z
N MET A 1 -16.09 18.11 25.46
CA MET A 1 -15.47 16.95 24.82
C MET A 1 -14.44 17.47 23.79
N GLN A 2 -13.15 17.35 24.07
CA GLN A 2 -12.14 17.69 23.07
C GLN A 2 -12.20 16.64 21.96
N THR A 3 -12.60 17.02 20.77
CA THR A 3 -12.46 16.20 19.57
C THR A 3 -10.98 16.00 19.32
N LYS A 4 -10.46 14.79 19.62
CA LYS A 4 -9.10 14.39 19.29
C LYS A 4 -8.92 14.61 17.79
N ALA A 5 -7.97 15.43 17.38
CA ALA A 5 -7.68 15.67 15.96
C ALA A 5 -7.48 14.30 15.27
N LYS A 6 -8.09 14.11 14.12
CA LYS A 6 -7.95 12.86 13.37
C LYS A 6 -6.50 12.73 12.88
N GLU A 7 -5.93 11.56 13.08
CA GLU A 7 -4.61 11.19 12.59
C GLU A 7 -4.59 11.28 11.06
N LYS A 8 -3.67 12.07 10.51
CA LYS A 8 -3.51 12.25 9.06
C LYS A 8 -2.58 11.16 8.50
N ILE A 9 -3.08 10.42 7.53
CA ILE A 9 -2.36 9.31 6.89
C ILE A 9 -2.05 9.69 5.44
N ASN A 10 -0.79 9.73 5.05
CA ASN A 10 -0.37 9.93 3.67
C ASN A 10 0.09 8.60 3.06
N ILE A 11 -0.51 8.21 1.94
CA ILE A 11 -0.14 7.00 1.22
C ILE A 11 0.71 7.39 0.02
N ILE A 12 1.90 6.82 -0.07
CA ILE A 12 2.84 6.97 -1.18
C ILE A 12 2.82 5.68 -2.00
N THR A 13 2.59 5.80 -3.29
CA THR A 13 2.49 4.64 -4.19
C THR A 13 3.62 4.67 -5.20
N LEU A 14 4.44 3.63 -5.20
CA LEU A 14 5.55 3.46 -6.12
C LEU A 14 5.27 2.30 -7.08
N GLY A 15 5.83 2.39 -8.27
CA GLY A 15 5.85 1.31 -9.25
C GLY A 15 4.68 1.31 -10.23
N CYS A 16 3.85 0.26 -10.25
CA CYS A 16 2.95 -0.03 -11.36
C CYS A 16 1.47 0.20 -11.02
N ALA A 17 0.60 0.12 -12.07
CA ALA A 17 -0.85 0.22 -11.94
C ALA A 17 -1.46 -0.76 -10.90
N LYS A 18 -0.87 -1.95 -10.69
CA LYS A 18 -1.35 -2.87 -9.65
C LYS A 18 -1.14 -2.30 -8.25
N ASN A 19 0.02 -1.68 -7.98
CA ASN A 19 0.26 -1.00 -6.71
C ASN A 19 -0.71 0.17 -6.52
N LEU A 20 -1.00 0.91 -7.60
CA LEU A 20 -1.96 2.01 -7.53
C LEU A 20 -3.35 1.50 -7.10
N VAL A 21 -3.85 0.44 -7.73
CA VAL A 21 -5.13 -0.18 -7.34
C VAL A 21 -5.10 -0.65 -5.88
N ASP A 22 -4.00 -1.26 -5.43
CA ASP A 22 -3.86 -1.70 -4.03
C ASP A 22 -3.91 -0.52 -3.06
N SER A 23 -3.27 0.62 -3.40
CA SER A 23 -3.32 1.84 -2.60
C SER A 23 -4.71 2.48 -2.60
N GLU A 24 -5.41 2.49 -3.72
CA GLU A 24 -6.79 3.00 -3.84
C GLU A 24 -7.76 2.17 -2.98
N VAL A 25 -7.61 0.84 -2.96
CA VAL A 25 -8.36 -0.05 -2.05
C VAL A 25 -8.03 0.27 -0.59
N LEU A 26 -6.75 0.41 -0.24
CA LEU A 26 -6.32 0.77 1.11
C LEU A 26 -6.92 2.11 1.55
N MET A 27 -6.87 3.14 0.70
CA MET A 27 -7.49 4.44 0.97
C MET A 27 -8.99 4.33 1.23
N THR A 28 -9.69 3.57 0.38
CA THR A 28 -11.13 3.33 0.51
C THR A 28 -11.46 2.69 1.85
N GLN A 29 -10.72 1.65 2.23
CA GLN A 29 -10.89 0.96 3.51
C GLN A 29 -10.63 1.89 4.71
N LEU A 30 -9.56 2.66 4.67
CA LEU A 30 -9.23 3.60 5.75
C LEU A 30 -10.27 4.74 5.85
N LYS A 31 -10.71 5.33 4.73
CA LYS A 31 -11.76 6.38 4.73
C LYS A 31 -13.11 5.82 5.20
N GLY A 32 -13.48 4.60 4.77
CA GLY A 32 -14.67 3.92 5.26
C GLY A 32 -14.66 3.68 6.78
N ASN A 33 -13.47 3.55 7.36
CA ASN A 33 -13.24 3.52 8.81
C ASN A 33 -13.01 4.91 9.43
N LYS A 34 -13.44 5.98 8.75
CA LYS A 34 -13.42 7.38 9.22
C LYS A 34 -12.01 7.93 9.50
N LYS A 35 -10.99 7.41 8.82
CA LYS A 35 -9.62 7.95 8.88
C LYS A 35 -9.46 9.11 7.91
N ASP A 36 -8.53 10.01 8.22
CA ASP A 36 -8.18 11.15 7.34
C ASP A 36 -7.00 10.75 6.46
N VAL A 37 -7.30 10.45 5.18
CA VAL A 37 -6.34 9.80 4.26
C VAL A 37 -6.10 10.65 3.03
N PHE A 38 -4.84 10.79 2.69
CA PHE A 38 -4.32 11.53 1.55
C PHE A 38 -3.47 10.60 0.67
N HIS A 39 -3.32 10.97 -0.60
CA HIS A 39 -2.48 10.24 -1.56
C HIS A 39 -1.42 11.16 -2.14
N GLN A 40 -0.15 10.83 -1.94
CA GLN A 40 1.01 11.53 -2.49
C GLN A 40 0.96 13.06 -2.30
N ARG A 41 0.52 13.52 -1.12
CA ARG A 41 0.45 14.95 -0.81
C ARG A 41 1.74 15.39 -0.11
N GLU A 42 2.40 16.40 -0.68
CA GLU A 42 3.61 17.02 -0.13
C GLU A 42 3.29 18.25 0.71
N ASP A 43 2.11 18.84 0.52
CA ASP A 43 1.66 20.08 1.17
C ASP A 43 0.99 19.85 2.53
N ILE A 44 1.08 18.65 3.07
CA ILE A 44 0.52 18.29 4.38
C ILE A 44 1.61 17.80 5.33
N ASN A 45 1.38 17.96 6.63
CA ASN A 45 2.19 17.31 7.67
C ASN A 45 1.43 16.06 8.15
N PRO A 46 1.75 14.87 7.62
CA PRO A 46 1.08 13.65 8.03
C PRO A 46 1.57 13.17 9.39
N ASP A 47 0.71 12.56 10.18
CA ASP A 47 1.11 11.83 11.38
C ASP A 47 1.67 10.43 11.02
N VAL A 48 1.14 9.84 9.95
CA VAL A 48 1.50 8.50 9.48
C VAL A 48 1.78 8.51 7.99
N VAL A 49 2.85 7.82 7.59
CA VAL A 49 3.16 7.54 6.19
C VAL A 49 3.05 6.05 5.93
N ILE A 50 2.38 5.68 4.83
CA ILE A 50 2.32 4.30 4.33
C ILE A 50 2.93 4.30 2.93
N ILE A 51 3.99 3.51 2.70
CA ILE A 51 4.66 3.40 1.41
C ILE A 51 4.31 2.06 0.75
N ASN A 52 3.63 2.11 -0.38
CA ASN A 52 3.38 0.92 -1.21
C ASN A 52 4.50 0.79 -2.24
N THR A 53 5.35 -0.21 -2.04
CA THR A 53 6.65 -0.35 -2.69
C THR A 53 6.64 -1.28 -3.89
N CYS A 54 7.57 -1.04 -4.82
CA CYS A 54 7.83 -1.89 -5.98
C CYS A 54 9.13 -2.66 -5.83
N GLY A 55 9.09 -3.98 -6.06
CA GLY A 55 10.27 -4.87 -5.98
C GLY A 55 10.62 -5.59 -7.27
N PHE A 56 10.13 -5.10 -8.44
CA PHE A 56 10.21 -5.85 -9.69
C PHE A 56 11.52 -5.65 -10.44
N ILE A 57 11.91 -4.41 -10.71
CA ILE A 57 13.16 -4.06 -11.39
C ILE A 57 14.09 -3.30 -10.45
N ASP A 58 15.40 -3.33 -10.70
CA ASP A 58 16.39 -2.75 -9.78
C ASP A 58 16.18 -1.26 -9.57
N LYS A 59 15.86 -0.50 -10.62
CA LYS A 59 15.54 0.93 -10.49
C LYS A 59 14.35 1.19 -9.56
N ALA A 60 13.28 0.41 -9.67
CA ALA A 60 12.11 0.56 -8.82
C ALA A 60 12.36 0.08 -7.37
N LYS A 61 13.24 -0.91 -7.18
CA LYS A 61 13.70 -1.31 -5.84
C LYS A 61 14.48 -0.17 -5.19
N GLN A 62 15.42 0.45 -5.92
CA GLN A 62 16.21 1.56 -5.41
C GLN A 62 15.32 2.74 -5.03
N GLU A 63 14.41 3.15 -5.91
CA GLU A 63 13.41 4.19 -5.63
C GLU A 63 12.60 3.89 -4.36
N SER A 64 12.19 2.63 -4.19
CA SER A 64 11.44 2.20 -3.00
C SER A 64 12.30 2.31 -1.73
N ILE A 65 13.55 1.86 -1.78
CA ILE A 65 14.48 1.94 -0.64
C ILE A 65 14.77 3.40 -0.30
N ASP A 66 15.10 4.23 -1.28
CA ASP A 66 15.39 5.65 -1.07
C ASP A 66 14.20 6.38 -0.45
N THR A 67 12.98 6.05 -0.89
CA THR A 67 11.75 6.61 -0.33
C THR A 67 11.53 6.16 1.12
N ILE A 68 11.79 4.89 1.44
CA ILE A 68 11.69 4.37 2.82
C ILE A 68 12.70 5.10 3.70
N LEU A 69 13.97 5.20 3.29
CA LEU A 69 15.03 5.85 4.07
C LEU A 69 14.74 7.33 4.30
N LYS A 70 14.20 8.04 3.29
CA LYS A 70 13.76 9.43 3.45
C LYS A 70 12.75 9.57 4.59
N HIS A 71 11.70 8.75 4.60
CA HIS A 71 10.66 8.84 5.62
C HIS A 71 11.07 8.23 6.97
N ALA A 72 12.00 7.27 6.98
CA ALA A 72 12.63 6.80 8.22
C ALA A 72 13.35 7.94 8.92
N LYS A 73 14.12 8.75 8.19
CA LYS A 73 14.76 9.95 8.73
C LYS A 73 13.74 10.99 9.22
N GLU A 74 12.68 11.25 8.47
CA GLU A 74 11.60 12.15 8.91
C GLU A 74 10.94 11.68 10.23
N LYS A 75 10.87 10.35 10.45
CA LYS A 75 10.40 9.78 11.69
C LYS A 75 11.38 9.99 12.84
N GLU A 76 12.68 9.79 12.62
CA GLU A 76 13.73 10.08 13.61
C GLU A 76 13.75 11.57 14.03
N GLU A 77 13.52 12.46 13.06
CA GLU A 77 13.40 13.90 13.29
C GLU A 77 12.08 14.31 13.96
N GLY A 78 11.14 13.37 14.15
CA GLY A 78 9.84 13.60 14.76
C GLY A 78 8.83 14.34 13.87
N ILE A 79 9.09 14.43 12.56
CA ILE A 79 8.19 15.04 11.56
C ILE A 79 6.97 14.15 11.36
N ILE A 80 7.18 12.84 11.29
CA ILE A 80 6.10 11.85 11.26
C ILE A 80 6.17 10.95 12.50
N LYS A 81 5.04 10.41 12.94
CA LYS A 81 4.94 9.57 14.14
C LYS A 81 5.12 8.09 13.83
N LYS A 82 4.61 7.65 12.66
CA LYS A 82 4.62 6.24 12.25
C LYS A 82 4.91 6.09 10.77
N LEU A 83 5.65 5.03 10.46
CA LEU A 83 6.01 4.65 9.10
C LEU A 83 5.66 3.18 8.88
N TYR A 84 4.84 2.90 7.87
CA TYR A 84 4.50 1.54 7.45
C TYR A 84 4.91 1.31 6.00
N VAL A 85 5.38 0.12 5.69
CA VAL A 85 5.80 -0.27 4.33
C VAL A 85 4.99 -1.48 3.89
N THR A 86 4.47 -1.44 2.67
CA THR A 86 3.72 -2.54 2.04
C THR A 86 4.15 -2.73 0.58
N GLY A 87 3.64 -3.75 -0.07
CA GLY A 87 3.83 -3.97 -1.49
C GLY A 87 4.88 -5.03 -1.85
N CYS A 88 5.30 -5.00 -3.12
CA CYS A 88 6.10 -6.06 -3.72
C CYS A 88 7.53 -6.18 -3.12
N LEU A 89 8.16 -5.05 -2.80
CA LEU A 89 9.49 -5.08 -2.19
C LEU A 89 9.41 -5.67 -0.77
N SER A 90 8.46 -5.17 0.01
CA SER A 90 8.21 -5.65 1.37
C SER A 90 7.83 -7.13 1.41
N GLU A 91 7.03 -7.63 0.45
CA GLU A 91 6.71 -9.05 0.36
C GLU A 91 7.95 -9.91 0.17
N ARG A 92 8.86 -9.47 -0.71
CA ARG A 92 10.00 -10.28 -1.14
C ARG A 92 11.18 -10.24 -0.17
N TYR A 93 11.42 -9.10 0.48
CA TYR A 93 12.62 -8.82 1.26
C TYR A 93 12.30 -8.38 2.70
N ARG A 94 11.19 -8.87 3.26
CA ARG A 94 10.69 -8.45 4.57
C ARG A 94 11.74 -8.56 5.68
N GLU A 95 12.38 -9.72 5.78
CA GLU A 95 13.34 -10.00 6.85
C GLU A 95 14.57 -9.09 6.76
N ASP A 96 15.11 -8.93 5.54
CA ASP A 96 16.25 -8.05 5.30
C ASP A 96 15.89 -6.59 5.65
N LEU A 97 14.76 -6.10 5.14
CA LEU A 97 14.29 -4.74 5.39
C LEU A 97 14.01 -4.46 6.88
N MET A 98 13.46 -5.43 7.61
CA MET A 98 13.24 -5.30 9.05
C MET A 98 14.54 -5.20 9.84
N SER A 99 15.60 -5.91 9.37
CA SER A 99 16.92 -5.84 9.98
C SER A 99 17.64 -4.54 9.67
N ASP A 100 17.53 -4.07 8.40
CA ASP A 100 18.31 -2.94 7.90
C ASP A 100 17.68 -1.58 8.21
N ILE A 101 16.35 -1.53 8.38
CA ILE A 101 15.61 -0.26 8.61
C ILE A 101 14.65 -0.45 9.80
N PRO A 102 15.17 -0.50 11.04
CA PRO A 102 14.38 -0.72 12.24
C PRO A 102 13.44 0.45 12.61
N GLU A 103 13.59 1.60 11.97
CA GLU A 103 12.73 2.78 12.16
C GLU A 103 11.31 2.57 11.62
N VAL A 104 11.10 1.58 10.73
CA VAL A 104 9.79 1.25 10.17
C VAL A 104 8.96 0.48 11.21
N ASP A 105 7.74 0.96 11.51
CA ASP A 105 6.84 0.34 12.50
C ASP A 105 6.25 -1.00 12.06
N GLY A 106 6.24 -1.26 10.75
CA GLY A 106 5.79 -2.55 10.24
C GLY A 106 5.90 -2.69 8.73
N PHE A 107 6.28 -3.91 8.32
CA PHE A 107 6.38 -4.34 6.93
C PHE A 107 5.27 -5.33 6.59
N TYR A 108 4.52 -5.03 5.52
CA TYR A 108 3.36 -5.81 5.07
C TYR A 108 3.55 -6.25 3.62
N GLY A 109 3.10 -7.44 3.31
CA GLY A 109 3.12 -7.95 1.95
C GLY A 109 1.95 -7.44 1.11
N THR A 110 1.89 -7.93 -0.13
CA THR A 110 0.85 -7.54 -1.10
C THR A 110 -0.54 -8.05 -0.75
N ARG A 111 -0.65 -8.98 0.20
CA ARG A 111 -1.91 -9.60 0.66
C ARG A 111 -2.25 -9.30 2.12
N ASP A 112 -1.42 -8.53 2.79
CA ASP A 112 -1.52 -8.27 4.23
C ASP A 112 -2.38 -7.02 4.56
N LEU A 113 -3.23 -6.57 3.63
CA LEU A 113 -4.11 -5.41 3.83
C LEU A 113 -4.93 -5.50 5.14
N PRO A 114 -5.57 -6.64 5.49
CA PRO A 114 -6.31 -6.74 6.75
C PRO A 114 -5.42 -6.55 7.98
N GLU A 115 -4.18 -7.06 7.94
CA GLU A 115 -3.21 -6.92 9.03
C GLU A 115 -2.74 -5.45 9.14
N LEU A 116 -2.45 -4.80 8.03
CA LEU A 116 -2.11 -3.37 8.01
C LEU A 116 -3.23 -2.51 8.61
N LEU A 117 -4.49 -2.80 8.29
CA LEU A 117 -5.65 -2.07 8.82
C LEU A 117 -5.79 -2.17 10.35
N LYS A 118 -5.34 -3.27 10.98
CA LYS A 118 -5.39 -3.42 12.44
C LYS A 118 -4.62 -2.34 13.18
N ASN A 119 -3.51 -1.83 12.61
CA ASN A 119 -2.72 -0.74 13.22
C ASN A 119 -3.53 0.56 13.36
N PHE A 120 -4.55 0.70 12.56
CA PHE A 120 -5.46 1.86 12.56
C PHE A 120 -6.77 1.59 13.30
N GLN A 121 -6.89 0.44 14.00
CA GLN A 121 -8.16 -0.01 14.58
C GLN A 121 -9.29 -0.02 13.53
N ALA A 122 -8.93 -0.29 12.26
CA ALA A 122 -9.82 -0.37 11.13
C ALA A 122 -10.09 -1.83 10.77
N GLN A 123 -11.34 -2.12 10.42
CA GLN A 123 -11.74 -3.46 9.95
C GLN A 123 -11.86 -3.45 8.43
N TYR A 124 -11.50 -4.57 7.82
CA TYR A 124 -11.75 -4.75 6.40
C TYR A 124 -13.26 -4.84 6.14
N ARG A 125 -13.77 -3.97 5.29
CA ARG A 125 -15.20 -3.82 5.01
C ARG A 125 -15.50 -4.35 3.62
N ASN A 126 -16.14 -5.53 3.55
CA ASN A 126 -16.49 -6.16 2.27
C ASN A 126 -17.50 -5.34 1.47
N GLU A 127 -18.36 -4.57 2.12
CA GLU A 127 -19.33 -3.71 1.47
C GLU A 127 -18.71 -2.55 0.67
N LEU A 128 -17.42 -2.28 0.89
CA LEU A 128 -16.65 -1.29 0.12
C LEU A 128 -15.96 -1.90 -1.12
N LEU A 129 -16.18 -3.18 -1.40
CA LEU A 129 -15.78 -3.76 -2.68
C LEU A 129 -16.60 -3.11 -3.80
N GLY A 130 -15.90 -2.52 -4.77
CA GLY A 130 -16.53 -1.75 -5.85
C GLY A 130 -16.58 -0.24 -5.62
N GLU A 131 -16.44 0.26 -4.39
CA GLU A 131 -16.41 1.69 -4.08
C GLU A 131 -14.99 2.25 -3.96
N ARG A 132 -14.12 1.86 -4.88
CA ARG A 132 -12.72 2.26 -4.85
C ARG A 132 -12.55 3.75 -5.17
N ILE A 133 -11.78 4.45 -4.32
CA ILE A 133 -11.38 5.83 -4.57
C ILE A 133 -10.39 5.83 -5.73
N ILE A 134 -10.77 6.42 -6.85
CA ILE A 134 -9.95 6.51 -8.04
C ILE A 134 -9.01 7.72 -7.90
N THR A 135 -7.73 7.51 -8.18
CA THR A 135 -6.68 8.54 -8.11
C THR A 135 -6.08 8.89 -9.47
N THR A 136 -6.49 8.18 -10.52
CA THR A 136 -6.15 8.51 -11.91
C THR A 136 -7.00 9.67 -12.43
N ASP A 137 -6.60 10.24 -13.56
CA ASP A 137 -7.38 11.26 -14.26
C ASP A 137 -8.78 10.72 -14.63
N SER A 138 -9.75 11.63 -14.75
CA SER A 138 -11.17 11.31 -14.91
C SER A 138 -11.54 10.49 -16.15
N HIS A 139 -10.63 10.35 -17.11
CA HIS A 139 -10.89 9.68 -18.39
C HIS A 139 -10.46 8.21 -18.43
N TYR A 140 -9.83 7.68 -17.35
CA TYR A 140 -9.48 6.26 -17.25
C TYR A 140 -9.36 5.79 -15.80
N ALA A 141 -9.50 4.49 -15.60
CA ALA A 141 -9.21 3.81 -14.34
C ALA A 141 -8.64 2.42 -14.61
N TYR A 142 -7.86 1.91 -13.67
CA TYR A 142 -7.37 0.52 -13.76
C TYR A 142 -8.35 -0.44 -13.08
N LEU A 143 -8.68 -1.53 -13.76
CA LEU A 143 -9.46 -2.63 -13.20
C LEU A 143 -8.55 -3.84 -12.98
N LYS A 144 -8.39 -4.25 -11.73
CA LYS A 144 -7.57 -5.41 -11.38
C LYS A 144 -8.44 -6.67 -11.36
N ILE A 145 -8.36 -7.46 -12.44
CA ILE A 145 -9.17 -8.67 -12.64
C ILE A 145 -8.56 -9.94 -12.02
N SER A 146 -7.26 -9.93 -11.74
CA SER A 146 -6.55 -11.07 -11.16
C SER A 146 -5.29 -10.64 -10.42
N GLU A 147 -4.77 -11.52 -9.55
CA GLU A 147 -3.52 -11.33 -8.82
C GLU A 147 -2.63 -12.57 -8.95
N GLY A 148 -1.29 -12.33 -8.96
CA GLY A 148 -0.29 -13.39 -8.94
C GLY A 148 -0.09 -14.12 -10.26
N CYS A 149 0.78 -15.12 -10.22
CA CYS A 149 1.08 -16.00 -11.36
C CYS A 149 1.62 -17.33 -10.86
N HIS A 150 1.25 -18.44 -11.49
CA HIS A 150 1.78 -19.77 -11.13
C HIS A 150 2.70 -20.37 -12.20
N ARG A 151 3.16 -19.57 -13.19
CA ARG A 151 4.12 -20.02 -14.17
C ARG A 151 5.54 -19.96 -13.60
N PRO A 152 6.34 -21.04 -13.69
CA PRO A 152 7.68 -21.13 -13.12
C PRO A 152 8.75 -20.59 -14.09
N CYS A 153 8.61 -19.35 -14.56
CA CYS A 153 9.63 -18.73 -15.41
C CYS A 153 10.88 -18.42 -14.59
N SER A 154 12.04 -18.89 -15.03
CA SER A 154 13.31 -18.83 -14.26
C SER A 154 13.78 -17.41 -13.91
N PHE A 155 13.38 -16.41 -14.69
CA PHE A 155 13.76 -15.00 -14.50
C PHE A 155 12.69 -14.14 -13.79
N CYS A 156 11.53 -14.71 -13.50
CA CYS A 156 10.36 -13.93 -13.07
C CYS A 156 10.10 -14.05 -11.57
N ALA A 157 10.13 -12.93 -10.87
CA ALA A 157 9.87 -12.86 -9.43
C ALA A 157 8.37 -12.64 -9.07
N ILE A 158 7.46 -12.58 -10.04
CA ILE A 158 6.02 -12.34 -9.78
C ILE A 158 5.43 -13.33 -8.77
N PRO A 159 5.68 -14.67 -8.86
CA PRO A 159 5.14 -15.61 -7.89
C PRO A 159 5.62 -15.36 -6.46
N LEU A 160 6.85 -14.84 -6.28
CA LEU A 160 7.44 -14.51 -4.97
C LEU A 160 6.85 -13.23 -4.37
N MET A 161 6.42 -12.28 -5.20
CA MET A 161 5.92 -10.97 -4.77
C MET A 161 4.38 -10.90 -4.70
N ARG A 162 3.70 -11.60 -5.62
CA ARG A 162 2.25 -11.53 -5.79
C ARG A 162 1.55 -12.88 -5.56
N GLY A 163 2.35 -13.93 -5.29
CA GLY A 163 1.89 -15.29 -5.04
C GLY A 163 1.30 -15.98 -6.26
N ARG A 164 0.54 -17.07 -6.02
CA ARG A 164 -0.12 -17.84 -7.08
C ARG A 164 -1.26 -17.05 -7.71
N HIS A 165 -1.55 -17.37 -8.98
CA HIS A 165 -2.63 -16.74 -9.72
C HIS A 165 -4.00 -17.00 -9.06
N ILE A 166 -4.73 -15.91 -8.83
CA ILE A 166 -6.12 -15.92 -8.34
C ILE A 166 -6.90 -14.91 -9.18
N SER A 167 -7.96 -15.38 -9.85
CA SER A 167 -8.89 -14.49 -10.55
C SER A 167 -9.92 -13.93 -9.58
N LYS A 168 -10.32 -12.66 -9.74
CA LYS A 168 -11.50 -12.12 -9.06
C LYS A 168 -12.77 -12.80 -9.61
N PRO A 169 -13.78 -13.06 -8.76
CA PRO A 169 -15.12 -13.43 -9.21
C PRO A 169 -15.69 -12.40 -10.19
N MET A 170 -16.41 -12.86 -11.22
CA MET A 170 -16.93 -11.97 -12.26
C MET A 170 -17.90 -10.93 -11.70
N GLU A 171 -18.71 -11.31 -10.71
CA GLU A 171 -19.65 -10.42 -10.03
C GLU A 171 -18.95 -9.25 -9.34
N GLN A 172 -17.78 -9.51 -8.75
CA GLN A 172 -16.96 -8.46 -8.13
C GLN A 172 -16.32 -7.54 -9.18
N ILE A 173 -15.89 -8.11 -10.32
CA ILE A 173 -15.33 -7.32 -11.43
C ILE A 173 -16.39 -6.38 -12.01
N VAL A 174 -17.60 -6.89 -12.25
CA VAL A 174 -18.73 -6.08 -12.75
C VAL A 174 -19.16 -5.00 -11.77
N LEU A 175 -19.12 -5.30 -10.46
CA LEU A 175 -19.45 -4.31 -9.43
C LEU A 175 -18.42 -3.18 -9.34
N GLU A 176 -17.15 -3.47 -9.66
CA GLU A 176 -16.04 -2.51 -9.61
C GLU A 176 -15.93 -1.66 -10.89
N ALA A 177 -16.45 -2.15 -12.03
CA ALA A 177 -16.42 -1.49 -13.32
C ALA A 177 -17.54 -0.47 -13.50
#